data_ea093994422000360c069d2273a5694b
#
_entry.id   ea093994422000360c069d2273a5694b
#
_cell.length_a   1.000
_cell.length_b   1.000
_cell.length_c   1.000
_cell.angle_alpha   90.00
_cell.angle_beta   90.00
_cell.angle_gamma   90.00
#
_symmetry.space_group_name_H-M   'P 1'
#
loop_
_entity.id
_entity.type
_entity.pdbx_description
1 polymer ?
#
loop_
_entity_poly.entity_id
_entity_poly.type
_entity_poly.pdbx_seq_one_letter_code
_entity_poly.pdbx_strand_id
1 'polypeptide(L)'
;LLDTLDTLEQASIHALGAGRNIKEASAPVYFIVNDMKIALIAATQIERLDNPDTKEATETSPGVFRCWNPEKLCEVITQAKAESDFVIVCVHWGTENESNPDWAQTDQAPLYAQAGADLIVGDHPHCLQGVTYCGNTPVLYSLGNFWFNSKEVDTALLKVTVQGDTLENIQ
;
A
#
# COMPACT_ATOMS: atom_id res chain seq x y z
N LEU A 1 -18.02 4.25 3.97
CA LEU A 1 -16.96 4.59 3.00
C LEU A 1 -17.21 5.97 2.35
N LEU A 2 -18.39 6.24 1.75
CA LEU A 2 -18.63 7.53 1.09
C LEU A 2 -18.49 8.70 2.05
N ASP A 3 -19.11 8.63 3.22
CA ASP A 3 -18.98 9.66 4.26
C ASP A 3 -17.52 9.88 4.70
N THR A 4 -16.73 8.81 4.71
CA THR A 4 -15.29 8.90 5.02
C THR A 4 -14.53 9.64 3.92
N LEU A 5 -14.79 9.31 2.65
CA LEU A 5 -14.18 9.98 1.50
C LEU A 5 -14.55 11.47 1.48
N ASP A 6 -15.83 11.79 1.72
CA ASP A 6 -16.31 13.18 1.77
C ASP A 6 -15.66 13.95 2.93
N THR A 7 -15.49 13.32 4.09
CA THR A 7 -14.82 13.92 5.26
C THR A 7 -13.35 14.21 4.99
N LEU A 8 -12.63 13.26 4.37
CA LEU A 8 -11.23 13.42 4.01
C LEU A 8 -11.06 14.53 2.96
N GLU A 9 -11.91 14.56 1.95
CA GLU A 9 -11.91 15.60 0.92
C GLU A 9 -12.14 17.00 1.51
N GLN A 10 -13.12 17.15 2.42
CA GLN A 10 -13.38 18.42 3.14
C GLN A 10 -12.18 18.84 4.01
N ALA A 11 -11.44 17.88 4.55
CA ALA A 11 -10.24 18.13 5.34
C ALA A 11 -8.96 18.32 4.47
N SER A 12 -9.08 18.26 3.14
CA SER A 12 -7.94 18.29 2.20
C SER A 12 -6.93 17.16 2.46
N ILE A 13 -7.42 16.00 2.88
CA ILE A 13 -6.64 14.78 3.08
C ILE A 13 -6.89 13.84 1.91
N HIS A 14 -5.81 13.40 1.25
CA HIS A 14 -5.93 12.46 0.15
C HIS A 14 -6.27 11.06 0.65
N ALA A 15 -7.31 10.45 0.07
CA ALA A 15 -7.61 9.04 0.26
C ALA A 15 -6.79 8.18 -0.72
N LEU A 16 -6.37 7.00 -0.28
CA LEU A 16 -5.64 6.02 -1.08
C LEU A 16 -6.26 4.63 -0.94
N GLY A 17 -6.30 3.88 -2.03
CA GLY A 17 -6.76 2.49 -2.02
C GLY A 17 -8.27 2.33 -1.85
N ALA A 18 -9.03 3.41 -1.88
CA ALA A 18 -10.50 3.41 -1.82
C ALA A 18 -11.05 4.60 -2.60
N GLY A 19 -12.23 4.42 -3.21
CA GLY A 19 -12.84 5.46 -4.04
C GLY A 19 -14.32 5.24 -4.31
N ARG A 20 -14.92 6.19 -4.97
CA ARG A 20 -16.35 6.14 -5.42
C ARG A 20 -16.55 5.17 -6.58
N ASN A 21 -15.46 4.79 -7.23
CA ASN A 21 -15.38 3.82 -8.31
C ASN A 21 -13.95 3.27 -8.41
N ILE A 22 -13.70 2.28 -9.27
CA ILE A 22 -12.39 1.65 -9.40
C ILE A 22 -11.30 2.62 -9.88
N LYS A 23 -11.64 3.60 -10.71
CA LYS A 23 -10.67 4.59 -11.19
C LYS A 23 -10.16 5.47 -10.05
N GLU A 24 -11.05 5.90 -9.15
CA GLU A 24 -10.64 6.66 -7.95
C GLU A 24 -9.89 5.77 -6.96
N ALA A 25 -10.40 4.55 -6.71
CA ALA A 25 -9.80 3.64 -5.74
C ALA A 25 -8.37 3.19 -6.11
N SER A 26 -8.07 3.07 -7.40
CA SER A 26 -6.75 2.66 -7.90
C SER A 26 -5.81 3.82 -8.23
N ALA A 27 -6.29 5.07 -8.15
CA ALA A 27 -5.50 6.23 -8.52
C ALA A 27 -4.32 6.45 -7.56
N PRO A 28 -3.08 6.59 -8.08
CA PRO A 28 -1.95 7.02 -7.28
C PRO A 28 -2.12 8.46 -6.78
N VAL A 29 -1.59 8.77 -5.61
CA VAL A 29 -1.39 10.16 -5.16
C VAL A 29 0.06 10.54 -5.43
N TYR A 30 0.27 11.70 -6.04
CA TYR A 30 1.58 12.19 -6.36
C TYR A 30 1.98 13.36 -5.47
N PHE A 31 3.22 13.32 -4.97
CA PHE A 31 3.84 14.39 -4.22
C PHE A 31 5.08 14.88 -4.95
N ILE A 32 5.34 16.17 -4.91
CA ILE A 32 6.58 16.76 -5.42
C ILE A 32 7.36 17.31 -4.22
N VAL A 33 8.54 16.75 -3.98
CA VAL A 33 9.42 17.13 -2.88
C VAL A 33 10.83 17.31 -3.44
N ASN A 34 11.40 18.52 -3.33
CA ASN A 34 12.73 18.84 -3.86
C ASN A 34 12.90 18.43 -5.33
N ASP A 35 11.94 18.80 -6.19
CA ASP A 35 11.86 18.47 -7.61
C ASP A 35 11.74 16.98 -7.94
N MET A 36 11.57 16.12 -6.95
CA MET A 36 11.32 14.69 -7.12
C MET A 36 9.82 14.41 -7.03
N LYS A 37 9.27 13.73 -8.03
CA LYS A 37 7.87 13.28 -8.06
C LYS A 37 7.76 11.86 -7.47
N ILE A 38 7.06 11.75 -6.36
CA ILE A 38 6.83 10.49 -5.66
C ILE A 38 5.38 10.06 -5.89
N ALA A 39 5.19 8.82 -6.36
CA ALA A 39 3.88 8.19 -6.40
C ALA A 39 3.65 7.34 -5.15
N LEU A 40 2.48 7.49 -4.54
CA LEU A 40 2.01 6.66 -3.45
C LEU A 40 0.77 5.90 -3.92
N ILE A 41 0.78 4.57 -3.79
CA ILE A 41 -0.28 3.66 -4.20
C ILE A 41 -0.67 2.84 -2.98
N ALA A 42 -1.97 2.61 -2.76
CA ALA A 42 -2.43 1.67 -1.74
C ALA A 42 -3.41 0.66 -2.32
N ALA A 43 -3.34 -0.58 -1.83
CA ALA A 43 -4.23 -1.67 -2.21
C ALA A 43 -4.45 -2.62 -1.04
N THR A 44 -5.52 -3.40 -1.07
CA THR A 44 -5.79 -4.44 -0.08
C THR A 44 -5.97 -5.80 -0.71
N GLN A 45 -5.35 -6.80 -0.10
CA GLN A 45 -5.60 -8.21 -0.39
C GLN A 45 -6.78 -8.73 0.44
N ILE A 46 -7.04 -8.08 1.58
CA ILE A 46 -8.03 -8.54 2.54
C ILE A 46 -9.42 -8.08 2.13
N GLU A 47 -10.33 -9.03 1.99
CA GLU A 47 -11.75 -8.79 1.81
C GLU A 47 -12.53 -9.61 2.84
N ARG A 48 -13.36 -8.93 3.59
CA ARG A 48 -14.35 -9.58 4.44
C ARG A 48 -15.61 -9.83 3.59
N LEU A 49 -15.85 -11.07 3.23
CA LEU A 49 -17.03 -11.47 2.46
C LEU A 49 -18.34 -11.23 3.21
N ASP A 50 -18.27 -11.19 4.53
CA ASP A 50 -19.40 -10.94 5.44
C ASP A 50 -19.63 -9.45 5.75
N ASN A 51 -18.71 -8.57 5.35
CA ASN A 51 -18.81 -7.13 5.56
C ASN A 51 -18.91 -6.37 4.23
N PRO A 52 -20.09 -5.83 3.88
CA PRO A 52 -20.29 -5.10 2.63
C PRO A 52 -19.44 -3.82 2.51
N ASP A 53 -18.87 -3.31 3.60
CA ASP A 53 -18.09 -2.07 3.60
C ASP A 53 -16.66 -2.25 3.04
N THR A 54 -16.21 -3.50 2.84
CA THR A 54 -14.88 -3.81 2.27
C THR A 54 -14.94 -4.40 0.87
N LYS A 55 -16.00 -4.11 0.13
CA LYS A 55 -16.13 -4.59 -1.26
C LYS A 55 -15.14 -3.91 -2.19
N GLU A 56 -14.72 -4.66 -3.21
CA GLU A 56 -13.95 -4.12 -4.33
C GLU A 56 -14.75 -3.01 -5.04
N ALA A 57 -14.08 -1.92 -5.36
CA ALA A 57 -14.64 -0.88 -6.19
C ALA A 57 -14.86 -1.39 -7.63
N THR A 58 -15.96 -0.96 -8.25
CA THR A 58 -16.26 -1.26 -9.66
C THR A 58 -16.32 0.03 -10.46
N GLU A 59 -16.60 -0.05 -11.76
CA GLU A 59 -16.83 1.13 -12.60
C GLU A 59 -17.91 2.05 -12.06
N THR A 60 -18.92 1.49 -11.38
CA THR A 60 -20.13 2.20 -10.97
C THR A 60 -20.42 2.13 -9.47
N SER A 61 -19.60 1.46 -8.68
CA SER A 61 -19.80 1.33 -7.24
C SER A 61 -18.55 1.65 -6.44
N PRO A 62 -18.73 2.31 -5.27
CA PRO A 62 -17.63 2.61 -4.36
C PRO A 62 -17.07 1.34 -3.72
N GLY A 63 -15.79 1.38 -3.38
CA GLY A 63 -15.11 0.29 -2.73
C GLY A 63 -13.62 0.53 -2.55
N VAL A 64 -12.90 -0.56 -2.24
CA VAL A 64 -11.46 -0.58 -2.08
C VAL A 64 -10.77 -1.03 -3.38
N PHE A 65 -9.52 -0.63 -3.54
CA PHE A 65 -8.65 -1.17 -4.58
C PHE A 65 -8.10 -2.53 -4.12
N ARG A 66 -8.66 -3.57 -4.71
CA ARG A 66 -8.33 -4.94 -4.33
C ARG A 66 -7.17 -5.49 -5.15
N CYS A 67 -6.22 -6.13 -4.49
CA CYS A 67 -5.07 -6.77 -5.12
C CYS A 67 -4.98 -8.28 -4.89
N TRP A 68 -6.10 -8.98 -4.70
CA TRP A 68 -6.12 -10.45 -4.64
C TRP A 68 -5.53 -11.05 -5.92
N ASN A 69 -5.97 -10.55 -7.08
CA ASN A 69 -5.23 -10.73 -8.33
C ASN A 69 -4.24 -9.56 -8.48
N PRO A 70 -2.92 -9.80 -8.50
CA PRO A 70 -1.91 -8.75 -8.51
C PRO A 70 -1.83 -7.97 -9.83
N GLU A 71 -2.41 -8.47 -10.92
CA GLU A 71 -2.27 -7.90 -12.27
C GLU A 71 -2.65 -6.41 -12.31
N LYS A 72 -3.82 -6.05 -11.79
CA LYS A 72 -4.29 -4.66 -11.79
C LYS A 72 -3.36 -3.72 -11.01
N LEU A 73 -2.84 -4.19 -9.87
CA LEU A 73 -1.89 -3.38 -9.07
C LEU A 73 -0.56 -3.25 -9.82
N CYS A 74 -0.07 -4.31 -10.47
CA CYS A 74 1.12 -4.24 -11.31
C CYS A 74 0.97 -3.24 -12.48
N GLU A 75 -0.20 -3.20 -13.13
CA GLU A 75 -0.49 -2.21 -14.18
C GLU A 75 -0.42 -0.77 -13.63
N VAL A 76 -1.03 -0.51 -12.47
CA VAL A 76 -1.01 0.81 -11.82
C VAL A 76 0.42 1.20 -11.41
N ILE A 77 1.20 0.26 -10.85
CA ILE A 77 2.61 0.49 -10.49
C ILE A 77 3.43 0.84 -11.73
N THR A 78 3.27 0.08 -12.81
CA THR A 78 4.00 0.31 -14.08
C THR A 78 3.69 1.69 -14.66
N GLN A 79 2.42 2.09 -14.64
CA GLN A 79 2.03 3.42 -15.10
C GLN A 79 2.59 4.51 -14.18
N ALA A 80 2.49 4.35 -12.87
CA ALA A 80 3.01 5.30 -11.90
C ALA A 80 4.53 5.46 -12.03
N LYS A 81 5.28 4.36 -12.26
CA LYS A 81 6.73 4.40 -12.47
C LYS A 81 7.13 5.15 -13.75
N ALA A 82 6.31 5.08 -14.80
CA ALA A 82 6.54 5.86 -16.01
C ALA A 82 6.28 7.37 -15.83
N GLU A 83 5.54 7.76 -14.78
CA GLU A 83 5.12 9.14 -14.52
C GLU A 83 5.80 9.79 -13.31
N SER A 84 6.62 9.04 -12.55
CA SER A 84 7.25 9.50 -11.31
C SER A 84 8.67 8.97 -11.15
N ASP A 85 9.44 9.62 -10.29
CA ASP A 85 10.82 9.25 -9.99
C ASP A 85 10.89 8.09 -8.98
N PHE A 86 9.95 8.06 -8.03
CA PHE A 86 9.92 7.06 -6.96
C PHE A 86 8.51 6.57 -6.68
N VAL A 87 8.32 5.25 -6.59
CA VAL A 87 7.01 4.61 -6.36
C VAL A 87 7.00 3.86 -5.04
N ILE A 88 6.09 4.26 -4.15
CA ILE A 88 5.83 3.60 -2.86
C ILE A 88 4.50 2.86 -2.97
N VAL A 89 4.50 1.58 -2.63
CA VAL A 89 3.30 0.73 -2.62
C VAL A 89 2.98 0.32 -1.19
N CYS A 90 1.82 0.72 -0.69
CA CYS A 90 1.28 0.31 0.60
C CYS A 90 0.28 -0.83 0.38
N VAL A 91 0.50 -1.98 1.01
CA VAL A 91 -0.36 -3.16 0.82
C VAL A 91 -0.89 -3.67 2.15
N HIS A 92 -2.20 -3.70 2.27
CA HIS A 92 -2.90 -4.33 3.39
C HIS A 92 -3.10 -5.82 3.09
N TRP A 93 -2.24 -6.67 3.67
CA TRP A 93 -2.12 -8.08 3.31
C TRP A 93 -1.67 -9.00 4.44
N GLY A 94 -1.60 -10.30 4.17
CA GLY A 94 -1.05 -11.28 5.09
C GLY A 94 -2.08 -11.84 6.07
N THR A 95 -1.60 -12.62 7.04
CA THR A 95 -2.44 -13.31 8.03
C THR A 95 -2.29 -12.64 9.40
N GLU A 96 -3.43 -12.36 10.06
CA GLU A 96 -3.46 -11.72 11.39
C GLU A 96 -2.67 -12.55 12.43
N ASN A 97 -1.85 -11.82 13.22
CA ASN A 97 -1.03 -12.34 14.33
C ASN A 97 0.05 -13.36 13.91
N GLU A 98 0.36 -13.49 12.62
CA GLU A 98 1.45 -14.31 12.12
C GLU A 98 2.70 -13.46 11.90
N SER A 99 3.80 -13.77 12.61
CA SER A 99 5.07 -13.05 12.51
C SER A 99 5.88 -13.35 11.24
N ASN A 100 5.56 -14.43 10.54
CA ASN A 100 6.14 -14.77 9.26
C ASN A 100 5.19 -14.37 8.13
N PRO A 101 5.72 -13.77 7.05
CA PRO A 101 4.92 -13.49 5.88
C PRO A 101 4.29 -14.77 5.31
N ASP A 102 3.03 -14.69 4.90
CA ASP A 102 2.36 -15.80 4.23
C ASP A 102 2.74 -15.90 2.73
N TRP A 103 2.23 -16.96 2.09
CA TRP A 103 2.51 -17.23 0.69
C TRP A 103 2.08 -16.09 -0.25
N ALA A 104 0.98 -15.42 0.06
CA ALA A 104 0.48 -14.34 -0.79
C ALA A 104 1.39 -13.11 -0.74
N GLN A 105 1.92 -12.78 0.44
CA GLN A 105 2.91 -11.71 0.61
C GLN A 105 4.20 -12.03 -0.15
N THR A 106 4.72 -13.27 0.01
CA THR A 106 5.99 -13.68 -0.59
C THR A 106 5.92 -13.88 -2.10
N ASP A 107 4.77 -14.27 -2.64
CA ASP A 107 4.56 -14.46 -4.07
C ASP A 107 4.27 -13.14 -4.80
N GLN A 108 3.55 -12.21 -4.13
CA GLN A 108 3.16 -10.94 -4.77
C GLN A 108 4.25 -9.85 -4.70
N ALA A 109 5.03 -9.78 -3.62
CA ALA A 109 6.06 -8.77 -3.47
C ALA A 109 7.05 -8.70 -4.66
N PRO A 110 7.55 -9.84 -5.19
CA PRO A 110 8.43 -9.82 -6.38
C PRO A 110 7.74 -9.26 -7.63
N LEU A 111 6.43 -9.48 -7.80
CA LEU A 111 5.67 -8.98 -8.94
C LEU A 111 5.55 -7.46 -8.89
N TYR A 112 5.28 -6.90 -7.70
CA TYR A 112 5.20 -5.46 -7.49
C TYR A 112 6.56 -4.77 -7.70
N ALA A 113 7.64 -5.37 -7.19
CA ALA A 113 9.00 -4.90 -7.43
C ALA A 113 9.35 -4.92 -8.93
N GLN A 114 9.02 -6.01 -9.64
CA GLN A 114 9.23 -6.13 -11.08
C GLN A 114 8.39 -5.11 -11.89
N ALA A 115 7.19 -4.77 -11.42
CA ALA A 115 6.34 -3.76 -12.03
C ALA A 115 6.89 -2.33 -11.86
N GLY A 116 7.86 -2.11 -10.96
CA GLY A 116 8.53 -0.82 -10.78
C GLY A 116 8.31 -0.17 -9.41
N ALA A 117 7.83 -0.90 -8.41
CA ALA A 117 7.82 -0.39 -7.03
C ALA A 117 9.25 -0.22 -6.52
N ASP A 118 9.56 0.95 -5.96
CA ASP A 118 10.86 1.25 -5.36
C ASP A 118 10.87 0.95 -3.86
N LEU A 119 9.69 0.90 -3.24
CA LEU A 119 9.50 0.54 -1.84
C LEU A 119 8.12 -0.12 -1.67
N ILE A 120 8.06 -1.24 -0.94
CA ILE A 120 6.81 -1.92 -0.58
C ILE A 120 6.69 -1.94 0.94
N VAL A 121 5.56 -1.43 1.44
CA VAL A 121 5.25 -1.35 2.87
C VAL A 121 3.92 -2.05 3.12
N GLY A 122 3.96 -3.07 3.96
CA GLY A 122 2.80 -3.85 4.32
C GLY A 122 2.24 -3.53 5.70
N ASP A 123 0.97 -3.82 5.87
CA ASP A 123 0.24 -3.79 7.13
C ASP A 123 -0.82 -4.90 7.15
N HIS A 124 -1.66 -5.00 8.14
CA HIS A 124 -2.70 -5.97 8.45
C HIS A 124 -2.31 -7.03 9.49
N PRO A 125 -1.13 -7.68 9.51
CA PRO A 125 -0.85 -8.76 10.45
C PRO A 125 -0.95 -8.38 11.93
N HIS A 126 -1.05 -7.09 12.27
CA HIS A 126 -1.10 -6.58 13.66
C HIS A 126 0.12 -6.94 14.50
N CYS A 127 1.19 -7.39 13.88
CA CYS A 127 2.50 -7.65 14.49
C CYS A 127 3.60 -7.28 13.50
N LEU A 128 4.82 -7.10 14.00
CA LEU A 128 5.97 -6.90 13.14
C LEU A 128 6.27 -8.18 12.34
N GLN A 129 6.51 -8.00 11.04
CA GLN A 129 7.07 -9.03 10.18
C GLN A 129 8.42 -8.60 9.64
N GLY A 130 9.14 -9.54 9.04
CA GLY A 130 10.49 -9.31 8.53
C GLY A 130 10.57 -8.30 7.38
N VAL A 131 11.80 -7.89 7.10
CA VAL A 131 12.18 -7.09 5.95
C VAL A 131 12.97 -7.96 4.98
N THR A 132 12.68 -7.85 3.70
CA THR A 132 13.42 -8.52 2.63
C THR A 132 13.67 -7.57 1.46
N TYR A 133 14.38 -8.05 0.45
CA TYR A 133 14.60 -7.31 -0.79
C TYR A 133 14.17 -8.18 -1.99
N CYS A 134 13.39 -7.59 -2.89
CA CYS A 134 13.08 -8.15 -4.21
C CYS A 134 13.93 -7.39 -5.24
N GLY A 135 15.09 -7.94 -5.59
CA GLY A 135 16.11 -7.19 -6.31
C GLY A 135 16.63 -6.02 -5.44
N ASN A 136 16.46 -4.79 -5.92
CA ASN A 136 16.82 -3.58 -5.17
C ASN A 136 15.64 -2.99 -4.36
N THR A 137 14.45 -3.54 -4.51
CA THR A 137 13.24 -3.03 -3.85
C THR A 137 13.11 -3.61 -2.45
N PRO A 138 13.20 -2.81 -1.39
CA PRO A 138 12.94 -3.27 -0.03
C PRO A 138 11.44 -3.54 0.16
N VAL A 139 11.15 -4.59 0.89
CA VAL A 139 9.80 -5.04 1.26
C VAL A 139 9.75 -5.17 2.77
N LEU A 140 8.98 -4.29 3.40
CA LEU A 140 8.64 -4.37 4.82
C LEU A 140 7.26 -5.03 4.90
N TYR A 141 7.22 -6.29 5.28
CA TYR A 141 5.96 -7.06 5.21
C TYR A 141 4.89 -6.58 6.17
N SER A 142 5.25 -6.11 7.37
CA SER A 142 4.34 -5.45 8.31
C SER A 142 5.10 -4.60 9.33
N LEU A 143 4.61 -3.38 9.56
CA LEU A 143 5.13 -2.46 10.57
C LEU A 143 4.44 -2.64 11.96
N GLY A 144 3.51 -3.58 12.07
CA GLY A 144 2.70 -3.75 13.28
C GLY A 144 1.63 -2.68 13.43
N ASN A 145 1.12 -2.51 14.65
CA ASN A 145 0.08 -1.52 14.95
C ASN A 145 0.68 -0.18 15.33
N PHE A 146 0.32 0.90 14.64
CA PHE A 146 0.67 2.25 15.08
C PHE A 146 0.00 2.63 16.41
N TRP A 147 -1.27 2.27 16.56
CA TRP A 147 -2.05 2.48 17.78
C TRP A 147 -3.01 1.31 17.99
N PHE A 148 -3.00 0.75 19.21
CA PHE A 148 -3.96 -0.28 19.61
C PHE A 148 -4.28 -0.13 21.08
N ASN A 149 -5.54 0.18 21.40
CA ASN A 149 -5.94 0.57 22.76
C ASN A 149 -6.07 -0.59 23.76
N SER A 150 -6.03 -1.84 23.29
CA SER A 150 -6.28 -3.04 24.13
C SER A 150 -5.05 -3.90 24.39
N LYS A 151 -3.93 -3.63 23.70
CA LYS A 151 -2.68 -4.40 23.84
C LYS A 151 -1.47 -3.49 23.64
N GLU A 152 -0.43 -3.70 24.43
CA GLU A 152 0.92 -3.23 24.11
C GLU A 152 1.56 -4.25 23.19
N VAL A 153 1.90 -3.83 22.00
CA VAL A 153 2.56 -4.65 20.97
C VAL A 153 3.72 -3.87 20.37
N ASP A 154 4.73 -4.58 19.93
CA ASP A 154 5.84 -3.98 19.22
C ASP A 154 5.36 -3.40 17.89
N THR A 155 5.88 -2.22 17.55
CA THR A 155 5.61 -1.52 16.29
C THR A 155 6.88 -0.85 15.78
N ALA A 156 6.85 -0.46 14.52
CA ALA A 156 7.96 0.28 13.91
C ALA A 156 7.45 1.54 13.20
N LEU A 157 8.29 2.57 13.19
CA LEU A 157 8.16 3.72 12.30
C LEU A 157 9.22 3.59 11.21
N LEU A 158 8.77 3.64 9.97
CA LEU A 158 9.66 3.60 8.82
C LEU A 158 10.10 5.02 8.46
N LYS A 159 11.41 5.27 8.49
CA LYS A 159 12.01 6.47 7.94
C LYS A 159 12.82 6.13 6.70
N VAL A 160 12.48 6.76 5.59
CA VAL A 160 13.13 6.54 4.30
C VAL A 160 13.82 7.82 3.85
N THR A 161 15.05 7.69 3.38
CA THR A 161 15.77 8.78 2.71
C THR A 161 15.95 8.41 1.24
N VAL A 162 15.49 9.27 0.36
CA VAL A 162 15.58 9.09 -1.10
C VAL A 162 16.35 10.25 -1.69
N GLN A 163 17.30 9.96 -2.59
CA GLN A 163 18.05 10.96 -3.35
C GLN A 163 17.97 10.64 -4.84
N GLY A 164 17.38 11.55 -5.61
CA GLY A 164 17.02 11.26 -7.00
C GLY A 164 15.99 10.12 -7.06
N ASP A 165 16.29 9.08 -7.82
CA ASP A 165 15.50 7.85 -7.93
C ASP A 165 15.99 6.71 -7.02
N THR A 166 16.96 6.99 -6.17
CA THR A 166 17.65 5.96 -5.37
C THR A 166 17.27 6.07 -3.90
N LEU A 167 16.92 4.94 -3.33
CA LEU A 167 16.73 4.79 -1.89
C LEU A 167 18.09 4.66 -1.22
N GLU A 168 18.47 5.66 -0.41
CA GLU A 168 19.78 5.69 0.26
C GLU A 168 19.76 5.02 1.63
N ASN A 169 18.66 5.13 2.36
CA ASN A 169 18.62 4.66 3.74
C ASN A 169 17.20 4.30 4.18
N ILE A 170 17.10 3.22 4.96
CA ILE A 170 15.92 2.77 5.69
C ILE A 170 16.30 2.65 7.18
N GLN A 171 15.53 3.29 8.03
CA GLN A 171 15.68 3.28 9.49
C GLN A 171 14.36 2.96 10.17
#